data_e70c8a192daaf0404efe9ac44ab60117
#
_entry.id   e70c8a192daaf0404efe9ac44ab60117
#
_cell.length_a   1.000
_cell.length_b   1.000
_cell.length_c   1.000
_cell.angle_alpha   90.00
_cell.angle_beta   90.00
_cell.angle_gamma   90.00
#
_symmetry.space_group_name_H-M   'P 1'
#
loop_
_entity.id
_entity.type
_entity.pdbx_description
1 polymer ?
#
loop_
_entity_poly.entity_id
_entity_poly.type
_entity_poly.pdbx_seq_one_letter_code
_entity_poly.pdbx_strand_id
1 'polypeptide(L)'
;MSAQKRNRLVRVLYFSFLILPMLILIGVVQQSFEQLKSTEQLRLHKKNFQHALIQAARDVVINNKSEFPINNYSKDELGDFVELLPLVENIALNYHKMGCELTETLKSLEGMLKIDVITNDVEILRSKEKVKLVLERLTDFKQRVSLAKAQGKSAIEATNCDGRYKAVALQLFDQELEKSSLRYEEFIRVEKSIASLVDTILTFFSDRKGLFWEFNGHVVFERNSDLEQCNLFVQRLRELSVEENEVRRPLFQSAQAFSETLASPSL
;
A
#
# COMPACT_ATOMS: atom_id res chain seq x y z
N MET A 1 7.23 20.84 2.70
CA MET A 1 6.55 19.89 3.64
C MET A 1 7.53 19.55 4.75
N SER A 2 7.17 19.69 6.04
CA SER A 2 8.12 19.45 7.14
C SER A 2 8.45 17.97 7.28
N ALA A 3 9.69 17.64 7.68
CA ALA A 3 10.17 16.27 7.92
C ALA A 3 9.23 15.46 8.84
N GLN A 4 8.54 16.14 9.75
CA GLN A 4 7.60 15.54 10.69
C GLN A 4 6.28 15.08 10.02
N LYS A 5 5.78 15.81 8.99
CA LYS A 5 4.65 15.36 8.16
C LYS A 5 5.04 14.16 7.29
N ARG A 6 6.29 14.12 6.81
CA ARG A 6 6.84 13.04 5.98
C ARG A 6 6.98 11.73 6.75
N ASN A 7 7.50 11.76 7.99
CA ASN A 7 7.58 10.56 8.84
C ASN A 7 6.19 10.02 9.26
N ARG A 8 5.19 10.89 9.41
CA ARG A 8 3.80 10.44 9.58
C ARG A 8 3.26 9.77 8.31
N LEU A 9 3.54 10.31 7.14
CA LEU A 9 3.10 9.77 5.85
C LEU A 9 3.66 8.37 5.59
N VAL A 10 4.96 8.18 5.82
CA VAL A 10 5.64 6.88 5.67
C VAL A 10 5.05 5.85 6.64
N ARG A 11 4.84 6.22 7.92
CA ARG A 11 4.21 5.33 8.90
C ARG A 11 2.78 4.94 8.51
N VAL A 12 2.03 5.82 7.90
CA VAL A 12 0.64 5.55 7.52
C VAL A 12 0.54 4.69 6.26
N LEU A 13 1.42 4.85 5.27
CA LEU A 13 1.54 3.90 4.16
C LEU A 13 1.90 2.50 4.69
N TYR A 14 2.85 2.43 5.59
CA TYR A 14 3.21 1.20 6.30
C TYR A 14 1.99 0.55 6.98
N PHE A 15 1.19 1.36 7.68
CA PHE A 15 -0.05 0.95 8.32
C PHE A 15 -1.10 0.46 7.32
N SER A 16 -1.29 1.16 6.20
CA SER A 16 -2.29 0.79 5.19
C SER A 16 -1.99 -0.55 4.55
N PHE A 17 -0.71 -0.85 4.26
CA PHE A 17 -0.29 -2.10 3.66
C PHE A 17 -0.36 -3.30 4.62
N LEU A 18 -0.23 -3.08 5.92
CA LEU A 18 -0.28 -4.13 6.93
C LEU A 18 -1.71 -4.42 7.36
N ILE A 19 -2.53 -3.39 7.41
CA ILE A 19 -3.89 -3.43 7.97
C ILE A 19 -4.91 -3.85 6.91
N LEU A 20 -4.72 -3.50 5.65
CA LEU A 20 -5.70 -3.79 4.60
C LEU A 20 -5.96 -5.30 4.42
N PRO A 21 -4.95 -6.19 4.35
CA PRO A 21 -5.18 -7.62 4.32
C PRO A 21 -5.90 -8.14 5.57
N MET A 22 -5.63 -7.53 6.73
CA MET A 22 -6.30 -7.92 7.96
C MET A 22 -7.74 -7.43 8.06
N LEU A 23 -8.03 -6.20 7.60
CA LEU A 23 -9.40 -5.70 7.47
C LEU A 23 -10.22 -6.53 6.48
N ILE A 24 -9.59 -6.95 5.38
CA ILE A 24 -10.15 -7.90 4.43
C ILE A 24 -10.59 -9.17 5.15
N LEU A 25 -9.72 -9.74 5.95
CA LEU A 25 -10.01 -10.96 6.70
C LEU A 25 -11.06 -10.78 7.80
N ILE A 26 -11.05 -9.65 8.50
CA ILE A 26 -12.06 -9.33 9.52
C ILE A 26 -13.42 -9.08 8.85
N GLY A 27 -13.48 -8.35 7.75
CA GLY A 27 -14.69 -8.15 6.93
C GLY A 27 -15.23 -9.47 6.38
N VAL A 28 -14.32 -10.32 5.88
CA VAL A 28 -14.58 -11.71 5.46
C VAL A 28 -15.28 -12.50 6.55
N VAL A 29 -14.72 -12.48 7.74
CA VAL A 29 -15.30 -13.20 8.89
C VAL A 29 -16.67 -12.64 9.28
N GLN A 30 -16.88 -11.33 9.27
CA GLN A 30 -18.15 -10.71 9.67
C GLN A 30 -19.33 -11.04 8.73
N GLN A 31 -19.16 -10.90 7.42
CA GLN A 31 -20.23 -11.12 6.42
C GLN A 31 -20.59 -12.61 6.24
N SER A 32 -19.62 -13.50 6.40
CA SER A 32 -19.80 -14.95 6.25
C SER A 32 -20.76 -15.55 7.23
N PHE A 33 -20.82 -15.00 8.41
CA PHE A 33 -21.56 -15.57 9.52
C PHE A 33 -23.01 -15.12 9.59
N GLU A 34 -23.36 -14.02 8.94
CA GLU A 34 -24.77 -13.66 8.76
C GLU A 34 -25.50 -14.62 7.82
N GLN A 35 -24.77 -15.26 6.91
CA GLN A 35 -25.33 -16.22 5.95
C GLN A 35 -25.36 -17.67 6.46
N LEU A 36 -24.53 -18.03 7.43
CA LEU A 36 -24.58 -19.35 8.06
C LEU A 36 -25.52 -19.28 9.27
N LYS A 37 -26.71 -19.90 9.18
CA LYS A 37 -27.55 -20.21 10.34
C LYS A 37 -26.75 -21.07 11.31
N SER A 38 -26.04 -20.43 12.21
CA SER A 38 -24.98 -21.04 13.00
C SER A 38 -25.48 -21.52 14.38
N THR A 39 -24.96 -22.67 14.78
CA THR A 39 -24.99 -23.11 16.16
C THR A 39 -24.18 -22.15 17.06
N GLU A 40 -24.48 -22.10 18.31
CA GLU A 40 -23.87 -21.22 19.32
C GLU A 40 -22.33 -21.37 19.37
N GLN A 41 -21.80 -22.57 19.12
CA GLN A 41 -20.38 -22.87 19.04
C GLN A 41 -19.68 -22.13 17.88
N LEU A 42 -20.29 -22.10 16.72
CA LEU A 42 -19.74 -21.40 15.56
C LEU A 42 -19.64 -19.89 15.81
N ARG A 43 -20.61 -19.35 16.56
CA ARG A 43 -20.62 -17.94 16.97
C ARG A 43 -19.49 -17.62 17.95
N LEU A 44 -19.19 -18.55 18.85
CA LEU A 44 -18.06 -18.42 19.78
C LEU A 44 -16.71 -18.49 19.05
N HIS A 45 -16.53 -19.48 18.18
CA HIS A 45 -15.32 -19.62 17.36
C HIS A 45 -15.07 -18.37 16.49
N LYS A 46 -16.12 -17.77 15.93
CA LYS A 46 -16.07 -16.49 15.23
C LYS A 46 -15.46 -15.40 16.09
N LYS A 47 -16.05 -15.16 17.25
CA LYS A 47 -15.63 -14.09 18.15
C LYS A 47 -14.16 -14.27 18.54
N ASN A 48 -13.76 -15.50 18.84
CA ASN A 48 -12.39 -15.82 19.18
C ASN A 48 -11.42 -15.61 18.02
N PHE A 49 -11.82 -15.99 16.81
CA PHE A 49 -11.02 -15.77 15.62
C PHE A 49 -10.83 -14.27 15.30
N GLN A 50 -11.90 -13.48 15.39
CA GLN A 50 -11.81 -12.03 15.23
C GLN A 50 -10.87 -11.42 16.28
N HIS A 51 -10.99 -11.85 17.53
CA HIS A 51 -10.11 -11.38 18.60
C HIS A 51 -8.64 -11.75 18.36
N ALA A 52 -8.38 -12.97 17.89
CA ALA A 52 -7.04 -13.44 17.52
C ALA A 52 -6.42 -12.60 16.41
N LEU A 53 -7.19 -12.30 15.35
CA LEU A 53 -6.73 -11.45 14.24
C LEU A 53 -6.45 -10.01 14.70
N ILE A 54 -7.32 -9.45 15.53
CA ILE A 54 -7.13 -8.10 16.08
C ILE A 54 -5.87 -8.06 16.95
N GLN A 55 -5.68 -9.05 17.81
CA GLN A 55 -4.51 -9.12 18.69
C GLN A 55 -3.21 -9.28 17.88
N ALA A 56 -3.21 -10.14 16.88
CA ALA A 56 -2.07 -10.33 15.99
C ALA A 56 -1.72 -9.04 15.22
N ALA A 57 -2.73 -8.33 14.70
CA ALA A 57 -2.54 -7.03 14.07
C ALA A 57 -1.95 -6.00 15.03
N ARG A 58 -2.42 -5.98 16.26
CA ARG A 58 -1.92 -5.09 17.32
C ARG A 58 -0.45 -5.35 17.61
N ASP A 59 -0.07 -6.61 17.74
CA ASP A 59 1.30 -7.00 18.05
C ASP A 59 2.28 -6.61 16.94
N VAL A 60 1.90 -6.80 15.69
CA VAL A 60 2.74 -6.39 14.54
C VAL A 60 2.80 -4.87 14.41
N VAL A 61 1.67 -4.19 14.50
CA VAL A 61 1.56 -2.76 14.21
C VAL A 61 2.06 -1.89 15.37
N ILE A 62 1.66 -2.20 16.60
CA ILE A 62 1.96 -1.38 17.78
C ILE A 62 3.27 -1.82 18.42
N ASN A 63 3.48 -3.12 18.55
CA ASN A 63 4.63 -3.68 19.24
C ASN A 63 5.81 -3.96 18.30
N ASN A 64 5.68 -3.68 17.00
CA ASN A 64 6.71 -3.85 15.97
C ASN A 64 7.33 -5.27 15.96
N LYS A 65 6.51 -6.29 16.29
CA LYS A 65 6.94 -7.68 16.25
C LYS A 65 7.03 -8.14 14.79
N SER A 66 8.12 -8.82 14.46
CA SER A 66 8.36 -9.40 13.12
C SER A 66 7.57 -10.68 12.84
N GLU A 67 6.90 -11.23 13.85
CA GLU A 67 6.15 -12.46 13.78
C GLU A 67 4.70 -12.24 14.22
N PHE A 68 3.78 -12.86 13.52
CA PHE A 68 2.37 -12.91 13.89
C PHE A 68 2.17 -13.97 14.99
N PRO A 69 1.73 -13.61 16.19
CA PRO A 69 1.58 -14.57 17.29
C PRO A 69 0.31 -15.43 17.17
N ILE A 70 -0.09 -15.80 15.94
CA ILE A 70 -1.32 -16.56 15.68
C ILE A 70 -1.19 -18.04 16.05
N ASN A 71 0.02 -18.56 16.23
CA ASN A 71 0.28 -19.98 16.45
C ASN A 71 -0.17 -20.51 17.84
N ASN A 72 -0.75 -19.69 18.71
CA ASN A 72 -1.11 -20.07 20.06
C ASN A 72 -2.59 -20.47 20.25
N TYR A 73 -3.38 -20.51 19.17
CA TYR A 73 -4.80 -20.84 19.25
C TYR A 73 -5.09 -22.29 18.95
N SER A 74 -5.94 -22.91 19.77
CA SER A 74 -6.33 -24.31 19.61
C SER A 74 -7.56 -24.48 18.70
N LYS A 75 -7.75 -25.70 18.21
CA LYS A 75 -8.95 -26.07 17.44
C LYS A 75 -10.24 -25.94 18.28
N ASP A 76 -10.15 -26.11 19.58
CA ASP A 76 -11.29 -25.93 20.49
C ASP A 76 -11.71 -24.46 20.59
N GLU A 77 -10.78 -23.52 20.42
CA GLU A 77 -11.05 -22.07 20.49
C GLU A 77 -11.57 -21.51 19.17
N LEU A 78 -11.04 -21.97 18.05
CA LEU A 78 -11.29 -21.39 16.72
C LEU A 78 -12.01 -22.31 15.74
N GLY A 79 -12.22 -23.59 16.10
CA GLY A 79 -12.76 -24.57 15.17
C GLY A 79 -11.86 -24.74 13.94
N ASP A 80 -12.45 -24.98 12.78
CA ASP A 80 -11.70 -25.18 11.54
C ASP A 80 -11.01 -23.90 11.01
N PHE A 81 -11.25 -22.73 11.60
CA PHE A 81 -10.50 -21.52 11.28
C PHE A 81 -9.02 -21.59 11.66
N VAL A 82 -8.61 -22.49 12.56
CA VAL A 82 -7.19 -22.73 12.87
C VAL A 82 -6.39 -23.02 11.61
N GLU A 83 -6.96 -23.75 10.67
CA GLU A 83 -6.33 -24.13 9.41
C GLU A 83 -6.09 -22.92 8.48
N LEU A 84 -6.83 -21.84 8.66
CA LEU A 84 -6.69 -20.59 7.90
C LEU A 84 -5.67 -19.62 8.50
N LEU A 85 -5.31 -19.76 9.76
CA LEU A 85 -4.42 -18.83 10.45
C LEU A 85 -3.03 -18.71 9.79
N PRO A 86 -2.32 -19.82 9.47
CA PRO A 86 -1.01 -19.73 8.81
C PRO A 86 -1.09 -19.05 7.44
N LEU A 87 -2.21 -19.25 6.75
CA LEU A 87 -2.44 -18.62 5.45
C LEU A 87 -2.60 -17.10 5.59
N VAL A 88 -3.38 -16.67 6.58
CA VAL A 88 -3.55 -15.24 6.90
C VAL A 88 -2.22 -14.59 7.21
N GLU A 89 -1.42 -15.24 8.05
CA GLU A 89 -0.09 -14.80 8.41
C GLU A 89 0.80 -14.60 7.16
N ASN A 90 0.88 -15.61 6.32
CA ASN A 90 1.68 -15.55 5.09
C ASN A 90 1.21 -14.44 4.13
N ILE A 91 -0.10 -14.30 3.94
CA ILE A 91 -0.66 -13.23 3.11
C ILE A 91 -0.27 -11.87 3.70
N ALA A 92 -0.48 -11.65 5.00
CA ALA A 92 -0.19 -10.39 5.66
C ALA A 92 1.31 -10.04 5.60
N LEU A 93 2.20 -10.99 5.84
CA LEU A 93 3.65 -10.79 5.75
C LEU A 93 4.09 -10.44 4.32
N ASN A 94 3.55 -11.12 3.31
CA ASN A 94 3.85 -10.84 1.91
C ASN A 94 3.42 -9.42 1.52
N TYR A 95 2.21 -9.02 1.87
CA TYR A 95 1.72 -7.65 1.60
C TYR A 95 2.52 -6.61 2.36
N HIS A 96 2.88 -6.88 3.61
CA HIS A 96 3.75 -6.02 4.40
C HIS A 96 5.10 -5.80 3.70
N LYS A 97 5.79 -6.87 3.32
CA LYS A 97 7.07 -6.80 2.60
C LYS A 97 6.95 -5.99 1.31
N MET A 98 5.91 -6.25 0.52
CA MET A 98 5.64 -5.49 -0.70
C MET A 98 5.42 -4.00 -0.41
N GLY A 99 4.69 -3.66 0.65
CA GLY A 99 4.45 -2.28 1.06
C GLY A 99 5.72 -1.55 1.47
N CYS A 100 6.63 -2.22 2.20
CA CYS A 100 7.94 -1.66 2.54
C CYS A 100 8.76 -1.35 1.29
N GLU A 101 8.87 -2.30 0.38
CA GLU A 101 9.61 -2.17 -0.86
C GLU A 101 9.04 -1.04 -1.75
N LEU A 102 7.72 -0.91 -1.82
CA LEU A 102 7.06 0.19 -2.53
C LEU A 102 7.39 1.54 -1.91
N THR A 103 7.31 1.64 -0.58
CA THR A 103 7.62 2.87 0.15
C THR A 103 9.06 3.32 -0.07
N GLU A 104 10.03 2.40 0.00
CA GLU A 104 11.44 2.71 -0.29
C GLU A 104 11.64 3.10 -1.77
N THR A 105 10.91 2.46 -2.67
CA THR A 105 10.92 2.81 -4.10
C THR A 105 10.44 4.24 -4.32
N LEU A 106 9.31 4.63 -3.74
CA LEU A 106 8.74 5.98 -3.89
C LEU A 106 9.59 7.06 -3.20
N LYS A 107 10.22 6.74 -2.07
CA LYS A 107 11.18 7.65 -1.43
C LYS A 107 12.33 8.03 -2.35
N SER A 108 12.72 7.17 -3.27
CA SER A 108 13.82 7.45 -4.20
C SER A 108 13.50 8.57 -5.19
N LEU A 109 12.22 8.93 -5.40
CA LEU A 109 11.79 10.09 -6.19
C LEU A 109 11.95 11.41 -5.45
N GLU A 110 12.11 11.37 -4.12
CA GLU A 110 12.22 12.60 -3.32
C GLU A 110 13.48 13.38 -3.67
N GLY A 111 13.30 14.66 -3.93
CA GLY A 111 14.40 15.57 -4.16
C GLY A 111 14.98 15.56 -5.57
N MET A 112 14.47 14.77 -6.51
CA MET A 112 14.98 14.71 -7.89
C MET A 112 14.74 16.00 -8.68
N LEU A 113 13.82 16.84 -8.25
CA LEU A 113 13.52 18.14 -8.87
C LEU A 113 14.05 19.33 -8.05
N LYS A 114 15.03 19.11 -7.19
CA LYS A 114 15.73 20.20 -6.51
C LYS A 114 16.60 20.97 -7.50
N ILE A 115 16.85 22.26 -7.22
CA ILE A 115 17.64 23.13 -8.09
C ILE A 115 19.04 22.58 -8.31
N ASP A 116 19.69 22.11 -7.25
CA ASP A 116 21.03 21.50 -7.32
C ASP A 116 21.09 20.25 -8.19
N VAL A 117 19.99 19.52 -8.33
CA VAL A 117 19.88 18.36 -9.23
C VAL A 117 19.65 18.82 -10.68
N ILE A 118 18.65 19.67 -10.92
CA ILE A 118 18.26 20.07 -12.29
C ILE A 118 19.28 20.98 -12.97
N THR A 119 20.21 21.58 -12.24
CA THR A 119 21.32 22.39 -12.76
C THR A 119 22.61 21.58 -12.98
N ASN A 120 22.62 20.29 -12.61
CA ASN A 120 23.80 19.43 -12.72
C ASN A 120 23.51 18.21 -13.62
N ASP A 121 24.21 18.14 -14.76
CA ASP A 121 24.01 17.07 -15.74
C ASP A 121 24.19 15.65 -15.18
N VAL A 122 25.20 15.47 -14.33
CA VAL A 122 25.49 14.15 -13.73
C VAL A 122 24.34 13.74 -12.81
N GLU A 123 23.82 14.69 -12.05
CA GLU A 123 22.67 14.42 -11.16
C GLU A 123 21.36 14.23 -11.95
N ILE A 124 21.17 14.95 -13.07
CA ILE A 124 20.03 14.69 -13.98
C ILE A 124 20.09 13.26 -14.52
N LEU A 125 21.23 12.83 -15.06
CA LEU A 125 21.38 11.47 -15.60
C LEU A 125 21.14 10.41 -14.53
N ARG A 126 21.73 10.58 -13.33
CA ARG A 126 21.53 9.69 -12.20
C ARG A 126 20.06 9.65 -11.75
N SER A 127 19.38 10.78 -11.75
CA SER A 127 17.96 10.88 -11.40
C SER A 127 17.08 10.19 -12.44
N LYS A 128 17.38 10.32 -13.74
CA LYS A 128 16.66 9.61 -14.80
C LYS A 128 16.81 8.09 -14.69
N GLU A 129 17.99 7.57 -14.36
CA GLU A 129 18.20 6.15 -14.12
C GLU A 129 17.36 5.65 -12.93
N LYS A 130 17.30 6.43 -11.84
CA LYS A 130 16.47 6.12 -10.68
C LYS A 130 14.98 6.13 -11.02
N VAL A 131 14.50 7.12 -11.80
CA VAL A 131 13.09 7.17 -12.25
C VAL A 131 12.73 5.95 -13.06
N LYS A 132 13.61 5.54 -14.00
CA LYS A 132 13.43 4.32 -14.79
C LYS A 132 13.28 3.09 -13.88
N LEU A 133 14.15 2.95 -12.87
CA LEU A 133 14.06 1.86 -11.90
C LEU A 133 12.76 1.91 -11.10
N VAL A 134 12.27 3.10 -10.73
CA VAL A 134 10.98 3.27 -10.04
C VAL A 134 9.83 2.78 -10.93
N LEU A 135 9.79 3.17 -12.20
CA LEU A 135 8.76 2.75 -13.16
C LEU A 135 8.74 1.23 -13.37
N GLU A 136 9.92 0.61 -13.45
CA GLU A 136 10.08 -0.84 -13.53
C GLU A 136 9.53 -1.52 -12.26
N ARG A 137 9.90 -1.05 -11.08
CA ARG A 137 9.44 -1.59 -9.80
C ARG A 137 7.94 -1.41 -9.58
N LEU A 138 7.36 -0.28 -9.98
CA LEU A 138 5.90 -0.08 -9.93
C LEU A 138 5.17 -1.05 -10.86
N THR A 139 5.77 -1.42 -11.99
CA THR A 139 5.22 -2.40 -12.91
C THR A 139 5.28 -3.82 -12.32
N ASP A 140 6.43 -4.19 -11.76
CA ASP A 140 6.63 -5.46 -11.05
C ASP A 140 5.68 -5.58 -9.84
N PHE A 141 5.52 -4.51 -9.06
CA PHE A 141 4.60 -4.49 -7.93
C PHE A 141 3.17 -4.84 -8.33
N LYS A 142 2.66 -4.29 -9.44
CA LYS A 142 1.34 -4.64 -9.96
C LYS A 142 1.21 -6.13 -10.27
N GLN A 143 2.22 -6.74 -10.89
CA GLN A 143 2.25 -8.17 -11.18
C GLN A 143 2.28 -9.01 -9.90
N ARG A 144 3.09 -8.61 -8.92
CA ARG A 144 3.22 -9.30 -7.63
C ARG A 144 1.92 -9.26 -6.83
N VAL A 145 1.18 -8.16 -6.84
CA VAL A 145 -0.16 -8.08 -6.22
C VAL A 145 -1.12 -9.07 -6.85
N SER A 146 -1.14 -9.15 -8.19
CA SER A 146 -1.99 -10.11 -8.91
C SER A 146 -1.60 -11.57 -8.60
N LEU A 147 -0.31 -11.86 -8.52
CA LEU A 147 0.20 -13.19 -8.17
C LEU A 147 -0.14 -13.56 -6.72
N ALA A 148 0.03 -12.63 -5.77
CA ALA A 148 -0.34 -12.85 -4.37
C ALA A 148 -1.83 -13.15 -4.20
N LYS A 149 -2.70 -12.50 -4.99
CA LYS A 149 -4.14 -12.81 -5.05
C LYS A 149 -4.38 -14.25 -5.50
N ALA A 150 -3.76 -14.67 -6.60
CA ALA A 150 -3.91 -16.03 -7.12
C ALA A 150 -3.39 -17.09 -6.13
N GLN A 151 -2.23 -16.84 -5.52
CA GLN A 151 -1.65 -17.73 -4.52
C GLN A 151 -2.52 -17.83 -3.25
N GLY A 152 -3.07 -16.72 -2.77
CA GLY A 152 -3.98 -16.71 -1.63
C GLY A 152 -5.23 -17.55 -1.88
N LYS A 153 -5.83 -17.44 -3.08
CA LYS A 153 -6.98 -18.25 -3.47
C LYS A 153 -6.66 -19.74 -3.49
N SER A 154 -5.58 -20.13 -4.18
CA SER A 154 -5.14 -21.54 -4.24
C SER A 154 -4.79 -22.10 -2.85
N ALA A 155 -4.24 -21.28 -1.97
CA ALA A 155 -3.93 -21.68 -0.62
C ALA A 155 -5.19 -21.93 0.22
N ILE A 156 -6.24 -21.09 0.09
CA ILE A 156 -7.55 -21.35 0.73
C ILE A 156 -8.16 -22.66 0.20
N GLU A 157 -8.10 -22.91 -1.10
CA GLU A 157 -8.59 -24.13 -1.74
C GLU A 157 -7.87 -25.37 -1.21
N ALA A 158 -6.57 -25.26 -0.93
CA ALA A 158 -5.72 -26.36 -0.45
C ALA A 158 -5.88 -26.66 1.06
N THR A 159 -6.54 -25.81 1.84
CA THR A 159 -6.72 -26.06 3.28
C THR A 159 -7.59 -27.30 3.56
N ASN A 160 -7.43 -27.91 4.72
CA ASN A 160 -8.26 -29.04 5.16
C ASN A 160 -9.58 -28.62 5.84
N CYS A 161 -9.99 -27.36 5.72
CA CYS A 161 -11.26 -26.88 6.28
C CYS A 161 -12.49 -27.55 5.65
N ASP A 162 -13.59 -27.64 6.40
CA ASP A 162 -14.90 -28.03 5.85
C ASP A 162 -15.26 -27.20 4.60
N GLY A 163 -15.83 -27.85 3.60
CA GLY A 163 -16.14 -27.22 2.30
C GLY A 163 -17.01 -25.96 2.40
N ARG A 164 -17.86 -25.87 3.42
CA ARG A 164 -18.68 -24.69 3.68
C ARG A 164 -17.83 -23.48 4.14
N TYR A 165 -16.82 -23.71 4.99
CA TYR A 165 -15.89 -22.68 5.41
C TYR A 165 -15.01 -22.22 4.24
N LYS A 166 -14.54 -23.16 3.41
CA LYS A 166 -13.79 -22.82 2.16
C LYS A 166 -14.61 -21.94 1.23
N ALA A 167 -15.83 -22.33 0.91
CA ALA A 167 -16.69 -21.59 -0.02
C ALA A 167 -16.89 -20.14 0.44
N VAL A 168 -17.16 -19.97 1.73
CA VAL A 168 -17.33 -18.66 2.33
C VAL A 168 -16.02 -17.86 2.31
N ALA A 169 -14.91 -18.47 2.73
CA ALA A 169 -13.60 -17.83 2.72
C ALA A 169 -13.20 -17.36 1.31
N LEU A 170 -13.42 -18.19 0.28
CA LEU A 170 -13.14 -17.86 -1.12
C LEU A 170 -14.01 -16.70 -1.62
N GLN A 171 -15.32 -16.74 -1.36
CA GLN A 171 -16.24 -15.68 -1.78
C GLN A 171 -15.81 -14.33 -1.23
N LEU A 172 -15.43 -14.29 0.02
CA LEU A 172 -15.10 -13.06 0.70
C LEU A 172 -13.69 -12.57 0.35
N PHE A 173 -12.76 -13.49 0.20
CA PHE A 173 -11.43 -13.23 -0.31
C PHE A 173 -11.51 -12.59 -1.70
N ASP A 174 -12.33 -13.14 -2.60
CA ASP A 174 -12.53 -12.56 -3.93
C ASP A 174 -13.14 -11.15 -3.84
N GLN A 175 -14.20 -10.95 -3.04
CA GLN A 175 -14.87 -9.65 -2.91
C GLN A 175 -13.97 -8.55 -2.34
N GLU A 176 -13.24 -8.84 -1.27
CA GLU A 176 -12.40 -7.83 -0.61
C GLU A 176 -11.08 -7.58 -1.35
N LEU A 177 -10.48 -8.62 -1.93
CA LEU A 177 -9.31 -8.44 -2.77
C LEU A 177 -9.62 -7.72 -4.08
N GLU A 178 -10.80 -7.89 -4.65
CA GLU A 178 -11.18 -7.13 -5.83
C GLU A 178 -11.24 -5.63 -5.51
N LYS A 179 -11.92 -5.25 -4.43
CA LYS A 179 -11.97 -3.84 -3.99
C LYS A 179 -10.57 -3.28 -3.68
N SER A 180 -9.73 -4.06 -3.01
CA SER A 180 -8.37 -3.66 -2.66
C SER A 180 -7.48 -3.57 -3.89
N SER A 181 -7.58 -4.52 -4.81
CA SER A 181 -6.83 -4.55 -6.06
C SER A 181 -7.10 -3.30 -6.90
N LEU A 182 -8.37 -2.91 -7.04
CA LEU A 182 -8.75 -1.69 -7.76
C LEU A 182 -8.11 -0.42 -7.14
N ARG A 183 -8.11 -0.32 -5.81
CA ARG A 183 -7.47 0.82 -5.11
C ARG A 183 -5.95 0.83 -5.31
N TYR A 184 -5.30 -0.33 -5.28
CA TYR A 184 -3.88 -0.43 -5.54
C TYR A 184 -3.53 -0.13 -6.99
N GLU A 185 -4.32 -0.60 -7.93
CA GLU A 185 -4.12 -0.30 -9.35
C GLU A 185 -4.20 1.20 -9.61
N GLU A 186 -5.18 1.87 -9.01
CA GLU A 186 -5.35 3.31 -9.12
C GLU A 186 -4.16 4.06 -8.49
N PHE A 187 -3.73 3.65 -7.30
CA PHE A 187 -2.55 4.22 -6.65
C PHE A 187 -1.30 4.06 -7.52
N ILE A 188 -1.02 2.85 -8.02
CA ILE A 188 0.12 2.59 -8.89
C ILE A 188 0.03 3.40 -10.18
N ARG A 189 -1.16 3.60 -10.73
CA ARG A 189 -1.39 4.42 -11.92
C ARG A 189 -0.95 5.87 -11.67
N VAL A 190 -1.37 6.45 -10.56
CA VAL A 190 -1.02 7.82 -10.19
C VAL A 190 0.48 7.96 -9.94
N GLU A 191 1.09 7.05 -9.19
CA GLU A 191 2.54 7.06 -8.93
C GLU A 191 3.37 6.90 -10.21
N LYS A 192 2.92 6.08 -11.16
CA LYS A 192 3.54 5.99 -12.49
C LYS A 192 3.44 7.30 -13.27
N SER A 193 2.29 7.99 -13.17
CA SER A 193 2.11 9.29 -13.82
C SER A 193 3.04 10.35 -13.23
N ILE A 194 3.23 10.35 -11.91
CA ILE A 194 4.18 11.23 -11.21
C ILE A 194 5.60 10.91 -11.66
N ALA A 195 6.03 9.65 -11.62
CA ALA A 195 7.37 9.24 -12.03
C ALA A 195 7.65 9.60 -13.50
N SER A 196 6.70 9.35 -14.39
CA SER A 196 6.83 9.72 -15.82
C SER A 196 6.92 11.22 -16.04
N LEU A 197 6.19 12.02 -15.26
CA LEU A 197 6.29 13.48 -15.32
C LEU A 197 7.64 13.97 -14.80
N VAL A 198 8.18 13.36 -13.74
CA VAL A 198 9.52 13.65 -13.24
C VAL A 198 10.57 13.37 -14.32
N ASP A 199 10.47 12.23 -15.01
CA ASP A 199 11.38 11.92 -16.15
C ASP A 199 11.29 12.97 -17.27
N THR A 200 10.06 13.37 -17.61
CA THR A 200 9.81 14.43 -18.62
C THR A 200 10.45 15.75 -18.20
N ILE A 201 10.32 16.14 -16.93
CA ILE A 201 10.91 17.36 -16.40
C ILE A 201 12.45 17.29 -16.43
N LEU A 202 13.03 16.18 -15.99
CA LEU A 202 14.48 15.98 -16.04
C LEU A 202 15.01 16.02 -17.48
N THR A 203 14.27 15.44 -18.43
CA THR A 203 14.59 15.51 -19.86
C THR A 203 14.52 16.94 -20.37
N PHE A 204 13.48 17.68 -20.01
CA PHE A 204 13.32 19.09 -20.36
C PHE A 204 14.54 19.94 -19.91
N PHE A 205 15.00 19.77 -18.68
CA PHE A 205 16.17 20.49 -18.17
C PHE A 205 17.46 20.03 -18.85
N SER A 206 17.62 18.74 -19.11
CA SER A 206 18.76 18.19 -19.84
C SER A 206 18.89 18.78 -21.24
N ASP A 207 17.77 18.87 -21.97
CA ASP A 207 17.73 19.36 -23.37
C ASP A 207 17.93 20.88 -23.47
N ARG A 208 17.75 21.60 -22.37
CA ARG A 208 17.86 23.08 -22.30
C ARG A 208 19.09 23.56 -21.55
N LYS A 209 20.09 22.73 -21.48
CA LYS A 209 21.38 23.08 -20.88
C LYS A 209 21.94 24.39 -21.46
N GLY A 210 22.32 25.32 -20.57
CA GLY A 210 22.82 26.63 -20.93
C GLY A 210 21.75 27.66 -21.32
N LEU A 211 20.46 27.28 -21.36
CA LEU A 211 19.31 28.16 -21.58
C LEU A 211 18.57 28.54 -20.30
N PHE A 212 19.07 28.10 -19.17
CA PHE A 212 18.58 28.47 -17.85
C PHE A 212 19.73 28.51 -16.84
N TRP A 213 19.53 29.21 -15.72
CA TRP A 213 20.49 29.28 -14.61
C TRP A 213 19.75 29.45 -13.28
N GLU A 214 20.46 29.20 -12.19
CA GLU A 214 19.96 29.47 -10.85
C GLU A 214 20.27 30.92 -10.46
N PHE A 215 19.28 31.61 -9.91
CA PHE A 215 19.44 32.93 -9.34
C PHE A 215 18.58 33.08 -8.06
N ASN A 216 19.23 33.31 -6.94
CA ASN A 216 18.58 33.45 -5.61
C ASN A 216 17.61 32.31 -5.26
N GLY A 217 17.98 31.07 -5.56
CA GLY A 217 17.14 29.88 -5.28
C GLY A 217 15.98 29.68 -6.27
N HIS A 218 16.00 30.40 -7.41
CA HIS A 218 15.01 30.29 -8.47
C HIS A 218 15.67 29.89 -9.80
N VAL A 219 14.92 29.15 -10.61
CA VAL A 219 15.34 28.87 -12.01
C VAL A 219 14.88 30.02 -12.88
N VAL A 220 15.82 30.61 -13.61
CA VAL A 220 15.59 31.68 -14.59
C VAL A 220 15.86 31.12 -15.98
N PHE A 221 14.91 31.33 -16.89
CA PHE A 221 15.01 30.87 -18.27
C PHE A 221 15.35 32.01 -19.21
N GLU A 222 16.16 31.73 -20.23
CA GLU A 222 16.45 32.68 -21.30
C GLU A 222 15.21 32.97 -22.17
N ARG A 223 14.33 31.96 -22.32
CA ARG A 223 13.16 32.03 -23.20
C ARG A 223 11.88 31.94 -22.38
N ASN A 224 10.91 32.83 -22.66
CA ASN A 224 9.61 32.81 -22.02
C ASN A 224 8.85 31.49 -22.29
N SER A 225 9.00 30.89 -23.49
CA SER A 225 8.37 29.60 -23.79
C SER A 225 8.83 28.47 -22.87
N ASP A 226 10.09 28.49 -22.42
CA ASP A 226 10.62 27.48 -21.50
C ASP A 226 10.08 27.71 -20.07
N LEU A 227 9.92 28.97 -19.67
CA LEU A 227 9.24 29.31 -18.42
C LEU A 227 7.77 28.88 -18.43
N GLU A 228 7.04 29.13 -19.52
CA GLU A 228 5.66 28.68 -19.67
C GLU A 228 5.55 27.14 -19.59
N GLN A 229 6.43 26.41 -20.27
CA GLN A 229 6.47 24.97 -20.21
C GLN A 229 6.79 24.45 -18.80
N CYS A 230 7.73 25.08 -18.09
CA CYS A 230 8.03 24.74 -16.70
C CYS A 230 6.82 24.97 -15.78
N ASN A 231 6.08 26.05 -15.97
CA ASN A 231 4.85 26.33 -15.24
C ASN A 231 3.76 25.27 -15.48
N LEU A 232 3.63 24.78 -16.71
CA LEU A 232 2.72 23.68 -17.03
C LEU A 232 3.10 22.38 -16.28
N PHE A 233 4.40 22.07 -16.18
CA PHE A 233 4.86 20.92 -15.39
C PHE A 233 4.53 21.09 -13.90
N VAL A 234 4.76 22.28 -13.34
CA VAL A 234 4.41 22.56 -11.94
C VAL A 234 2.92 22.43 -11.69
N GLN A 235 2.10 22.93 -12.61
CA GLN A 235 0.65 22.75 -12.54
C GLN A 235 0.28 21.27 -12.58
N ARG A 236 0.82 20.50 -13.51
CA ARG A 236 0.53 19.08 -13.63
C ARG A 236 0.98 18.27 -12.42
N LEU A 237 2.13 18.59 -11.81
CA LEU A 237 2.56 17.99 -10.54
C LEU A 237 1.58 18.28 -9.40
N ARG A 238 1.01 19.50 -9.34
CA ARG A 238 0.00 19.84 -8.33
C ARG A 238 -1.28 19.03 -8.53
N GLU A 239 -1.76 18.91 -9.77
CA GLU A 239 -2.93 18.09 -10.11
C GLU A 239 -2.73 16.63 -9.71
N LEU A 240 -1.60 16.03 -10.07
CA LEU A 240 -1.27 14.66 -9.68
C LEU A 240 -1.12 14.50 -8.16
N SER A 241 -0.60 15.50 -7.46
CA SER A 241 -0.53 15.49 -5.99
C SER A 241 -1.91 15.52 -5.32
N VAL A 242 -2.88 16.21 -5.92
CA VAL A 242 -4.28 16.17 -5.46
C VAL A 242 -4.88 14.80 -5.72
N GLU A 243 -4.71 14.26 -6.92
CA GLU A 243 -5.18 12.92 -7.31
C GLU A 243 -4.56 11.83 -6.41
N GLU A 244 -3.26 11.92 -6.12
CA GLU A 244 -2.57 11.02 -5.19
C GLU A 244 -3.20 11.07 -3.79
N ASN A 245 -3.50 12.26 -3.27
CA ASN A 245 -4.13 12.40 -1.97
C ASN A 245 -5.56 11.82 -1.95
N GLU A 246 -6.31 11.94 -3.03
CA GLU A 246 -7.66 11.37 -3.16
C GLU A 246 -7.62 9.83 -3.18
N VAL A 247 -6.70 9.25 -3.92
CA VAL A 247 -6.52 7.80 -3.97
C VAL A 247 -5.98 7.25 -2.65
N ARG A 248 -5.11 7.98 -1.99
CA ARG A 248 -4.56 7.60 -0.68
C ARG A 248 -5.57 7.71 0.46
N ARG A 249 -6.50 8.67 0.40
CA ARG A 249 -7.46 8.93 1.49
C ARG A 249 -8.25 7.69 1.93
N PRO A 250 -8.85 6.87 1.04
CA PRO A 250 -9.55 5.65 1.45
C PRO A 250 -8.64 4.62 2.12
N LEU A 251 -7.36 4.53 1.69
CA LEU A 251 -6.38 3.66 2.32
C LEU A 251 -6.06 4.12 3.76
N PHE A 252 -5.96 5.44 3.95
CA PHE A 252 -5.76 6.06 5.27
C PHE A 252 -6.95 5.87 6.21
N GLN A 253 -8.17 6.13 5.72
CA GLN A 253 -9.39 6.01 6.52
C GLN A 253 -9.61 4.58 7.01
N SER A 254 -9.35 3.59 6.17
CA SER A 254 -9.42 2.18 6.56
C SER A 254 -8.39 1.84 7.66
N ALA A 255 -7.16 2.36 7.54
CA ALA A 255 -6.12 2.16 8.54
C ALA A 255 -6.43 2.85 9.86
N GLN A 256 -7.00 4.06 9.82
CA GLN A 256 -7.39 4.82 11.00
C GLN A 256 -8.56 4.15 11.74
N ALA A 257 -9.62 3.77 11.04
CA ALA A 257 -10.77 3.06 11.62
C ALA A 257 -10.34 1.75 12.31
N PHE A 258 -9.39 1.04 11.72
CA PHE A 258 -8.82 -0.16 12.32
C PHE A 258 -7.99 0.17 13.57
N SER A 259 -7.16 1.20 13.53
CA SER A 259 -6.38 1.66 14.69
C SER A 259 -7.30 2.07 15.86
N GLU A 260 -8.42 2.72 15.58
CA GLU A 260 -9.43 3.08 16.59
C GLU A 260 -10.11 1.84 17.16
N THR A 261 -10.40 0.83 16.33
CA THR A 261 -10.92 -0.47 16.78
C THR A 261 -9.92 -1.19 17.68
N LEU A 262 -8.62 -1.14 17.36
CA LEU A 262 -7.56 -1.72 18.20
C LEU A 262 -7.37 -0.97 19.52
N ALA A 263 -7.61 0.33 19.55
CA ALA A 263 -7.47 1.18 20.73
C ALA A 263 -8.67 1.09 21.69
N SER A 264 -9.83 0.60 21.22
CA SER A 264 -11.03 0.49 22.04
C SER A 264 -10.90 -0.67 23.04
N PRO A 265 -10.99 -0.41 24.37
CA PRO A 265 -10.86 -1.45 25.39
C PRO A 265 -12.10 -2.36 25.54
N SER A 266 -13.09 -2.22 24.66
CA SER A 266 -14.43 -2.84 24.79
C SER A 266 -14.68 -3.91 23.71
N LEU A 267 -13.85 -4.96 23.66
CA LEU A 267 -14.21 -6.20 22.96
C LEU A 267 -13.90 -7.41 23.83
#